data_0ddfe716cd82ae8a102c89dda6e447b3
#
_entry.id   0ddfe716cd82ae8a102c89dda6e447b3
#
_cell.length_a   1.000
_cell.length_b   1.000
_cell.length_c   1.000
_cell.angle_alpha   90.00
_cell.angle_beta   90.00
_cell.angle_gamma   90.00
#
_symmetry.space_group_name_H-M   'P 1'
#
loop_
_entity.id
_entity.type
_entity.pdbx_description
1 polymer ?
#
loop_
_entity_poly.entity_id
_entity_poly.type
_entity_poly.pdbx_seq_one_letter_code
_entity_poly.pdbx_strand_id
1 'polypeptide(L)'
;MINTDIHVLENLGKGKGLLGLIFNKSQNKFQDPAKLRRLIVDLIDNENWSVMSADVKGDAYEGLLEKNAQDTKTGAGQYFTPRPLIRAMIDVMNPKPSETICDPACGTGGFILAAHDYIVGQNPNMTKTEKRDLKEKTFKGWELVQSTARLCAMNLMLHGIGSDSPAPNEKRQAGEDLPIIVSDSLAADPGERFNMVLTNPPFGKKSSTTIVNGKGQISKEKDIIEREDFWSTTSNKQLNFVQHVKTLLKQNGRAAIVVPDNVLFEGGAGENIRRKLLHECDVHTLLRLPTGLFYAQGVKANVLFFDRKPASETPWTKKLWIYDLRTNMHFTLKTNPLKRENLDDFVKYYNPANRHKRKATWTEELTAALPNQAKKVQSGSSTPNNNFTGRWRAYDYEELINRDKASLDIFWLKDKSLEDSVNLPDPGILAHEIVVDLEAALVQFREIAEDLGEEEAV
;
A
#
# COMPACT_ATOMS: atom_id res chain seq x y z
N MET A 1 30.66 -2.57 -30.39
CA MET A 1 29.71 -1.59 -29.89
C MET A 1 28.91 -2.13 -28.68
N ILE A 2 28.05 -3.14 -28.81
CA ILE A 2 27.24 -3.70 -27.72
C ILE A 2 28.02 -4.11 -26.45
N ASN A 3 29.19 -4.76 -26.60
CA ASN A 3 30.04 -5.13 -25.46
C ASN A 3 30.65 -3.93 -24.73
N THR A 4 30.95 -2.84 -25.44
CA THR A 4 31.49 -1.62 -24.86
C THR A 4 30.43 -0.93 -23.98
N ASP A 5 29.17 -0.92 -24.43
CA ASP A 5 28.07 -0.29 -23.72
C ASP A 5 27.72 -1.05 -22.44
N ILE A 6 27.78 -2.39 -22.44
CA ILE A 6 27.58 -3.21 -21.25
C ILE A 6 28.62 -2.91 -20.17
N HIS A 7 29.92 -2.76 -20.58
CA HIS A 7 30.99 -2.39 -19.65
C HIS A 7 30.80 -1.01 -19.05
N VAL A 8 30.19 -0.05 -19.78
CA VAL A 8 29.83 1.25 -19.24
C VAL A 8 28.78 1.09 -18.15
N LEU A 9 27.72 0.31 -18.38
CA LEU A 9 26.66 0.06 -17.39
C LEU A 9 27.21 -0.68 -16.15
N GLU A 10 28.09 -1.66 -16.35
CA GLU A 10 28.75 -2.35 -15.22
C GLU A 10 29.60 -1.39 -14.37
N ASN A 11 30.28 -0.43 -15.02
CA ASN A 11 31.06 0.59 -14.31
C ASN A 11 30.16 1.58 -13.56
N LEU A 12 29.02 1.98 -14.13
CA LEU A 12 28.01 2.77 -13.42
C LEU A 12 27.52 2.05 -12.15
N GLY A 13 27.35 0.73 -12.22
CA GLY A 13 26.95 -0.11 -11.10
C GLY A 13 27.97 -0.21 -9.94
N LYS A 14 29.22 0.21 -10.16
CA LYS A 14 30.25 0.34 -9.11
C LYS A 14 30.18 1.67 -8.39
N GLY A 15 29.46 2.64 -8.93
CA GLY A 15 29.26 3.96 -8.35
C GLY A 15 28.37 3.93 -7.12
N LYS A 16 28.40 5.03 -6.37
CA LYS A 16 27.45 5.31 -5.29
C LYS A 16 26.35 6.22 -5.87
N GLY A 17 25.12 6.06 -5.43
CA GLY A 17 23.99 6.85 -5.95
C GLY A 17 22.94 5.98 -6.66
N LEU A 18 21.94 6.61 -7.27
CA LEU A 18 20.85 5.89 -7.95
C LEU A 18 21.36 5.02 -9.09
N LEU A 19 22.27 5.52 -9.92
CA LEU A 19 22.84 4.73 -11.02
C LEU A 19 23.64 3.52 -10.50
N GLY A 20 24.35 3.69 -9.37
CA GLY A 20 25.01 2.59 -8.68
C GLY A 20 24.03 1.51 -8.23
N LEU A 21 22.90 1.90 -7.66
CA LEU A 21 21.84 0.98 -7.25
C LEU A 21 21.20 0.29 -8.45
N ILE A 22 20.88 1.04 -9.51
CA ILE A 22 20.23 0.55 -10.73
C ILE A 22 21.09 -0.49 -11.42
N PHE A 23 22.37 -0.19 -11.65
CA PHE A 23 23.28 -1.03 -12.42
C PHE A 23 24.15 -1.96 -11.57
N ASN A 24 23.92 -2.06 -10.26
CA ASN A 24 24.65 -2.97 -9.38
C ASN A 24 24.55 -4.40 -9.88
N LYS A 25 25.73 -5.03 -10.16
CA LYS A 25 25.83 -6.39 -10.69
C LYS A 25 24.96 -6.61 -11.96
N SER A 26 24.82 -5.57 -12.79
CA SER A 26 24.12 -5.71 -14.06
C SER A 26 24.86 -6.67 -14.98
N GLN A 27 24.12 -7.54 -15.67
CA GLN A 27 24.64 -8.52 -16.60
C GLN A 27 23.69 -8.63 -17.79
N ASN A 28 24.25 -8.84 -18.97
CA ASN A 28 23.46 -9.19 -20.13
C ASN A 28 22.85 -10.59 -19.96
N LYS A 29 21.52 -10.66 -19.96
CA LYS A 29 20.78 -11.92 -19.87
C LYS A 29 20.24 -12.42 -21.22
N PHE A 30 20.44 -11.66 -22.29
CA PHE A 30 20.06 -12.11 -23.62
C PHE A 30 21.10 -13.12 -24.13
N GLN A 31 20.67 -14.36 -24.30
CA GLN A 31 21.50 -15.44 -24.83
C GLN A 31 21.54 -15.44 -26.35
N ASP A 32 20.54 -14.88 -27.01
CA ASP A 32 20.39 -14.79 -28.45
C ASP A 32 20.76 -13.38 -28.95
N PRO A 33 21.92 -13.19 -29.59
CA PRO A 33 22.34 -11.87 -30.09
C PRO A 33 21.42 -11.30 -31.16
N ALA A 34 20.72 -12.15 -31.95
CA ALA A 34 19.80 -11.68 -32.98
C ALA A 34 18.56 -11.06 -32.37
N LYS A 35 18.02 -11.65 -31.29
CA LYS A 35 16.90 -11.09 -30.53
C LYS A 35 17.27 -9.78 -29.84
N LEU A 36 18.47 -9.71 -29.25
CA LEU A 36 18.97 -8.47 -28.65
C LEU A 36 19.11 -7.37 -29.70
N ARG A 37 19.69 -7.68 -30.85
CA ARG A 37 19.84 -6.73 -31.96
C ARG A 37 18.47 -6.23 -32.44
N ARG A 38 17.51 -7.14 -32.64
CA ARG A 38 16.13 -6.77 -33.02
C ARG A 38 15.47 -5.87 -32.03
N LEU A 39 15.58 -6.17 -30.71
CA LEU A 39 15.04 -5.32 -29.64
C LEU A 39 15.63 -3.90 -29.73
N ILE A 40 16.93 -3.78 -29.88
CA ILE A 40 17.60 -2.48 -29.90
C ILE A 40 17.27 -1.73 -31.19
N VAL A 41 17.55 -2.33 -32.36
CA VAL A 41 17.51 -1.62 -33.65
C VAL A 41 16.09 -1.43 -34.16
N ASP A 42 15.22 -2.47 -34.02
CA ASP A 42 13.89 -2.43 -34.63
C ASP A 42 12.83 -1.83 -33.71
N LEU A 43 13.09 -1.77 -32.39
CA LEU A 43 12.12 -1.25 -31.42
C LEU A 43 12.63 -0.03 -30.65
N ILE A 44 13.81 -0.10 -30.01
CA ILE A 44 14.28 0.99 -29.12
C ILE A 44 14.82 2.17 -29.94
N ASP A 45 15.64 1.94 -30.95
CA ASP A 45 16.28 3.01 -31.74
C ASP A 45 15.29 3.76 -32.66
N ASN A 46 14.11 3.17 -32.91
CA ASN A 46 13.06 3.84 -33.67
C ASN A 46 12.35 4.94 -32.88
N GLU A 47 12.51 4.97 -31.56
CA GLU A 47 11.91 5.97 -30.70
C GLU A 47 12.93 7.07 -30.33
N ASN A 48 12.50 8.31 -30.42
CA ASN A 48 13.36 9.43 -30.01
C ASN A 48 13.26 9.71 -28.51
N TRP A 49 13.94 8.90 -27.72
CA TRP A 49 13.95 9.01 -26.26
C TRP A 49 14.42 10.35 -25.73
N SER A 50 15.21 11.10 -26.52
CA SER A 50 15.77 12.39 -26.09
C SER A 50 14.72 13.49 -26.02
N VAL A 51 13.69 13.44 -26.86
CA VAL A 51 12.60 14.44 -26.91
C VAL A 51 11.40 14.06 -26.03
N MET A 52 11.32 12.82 -25.56
CA MET A 52 10.26 12.41 -24.62
C MET A 52 10.47 13.07 -23.26
N SER A 53 9.40 13.62 -22.69
CA SER A 53 9.43 14.12 -21.32
C SER A 53 9.71 13.00 -20.30
N ALA A 54 10.15 13.38 -19.12
CA ALA A 54 10.35 12.43 -18.01
C ALA A 54 9.04 11.69 -17.68
N ASP A 55 7.91 12.42 -17.70
CA ASP A 55 6.60 11.86 -17.41
C ASP A 55 6.21 10.74 -18.40
N VAL A 56 6.39 10.99 -19.72
CA VAL A 56 6.08 9.96 -20.73
C VAL A 56 6.95 8.71 -20.59
N LYS A 57 8.25 8.88 -20.28
CA LYS A 57 9.15 7.74 -20.02
C LYS A 57 8.73 6.98 -18.76
N GLY A 58 8.38 7.72 -17.71
CA GLY A 58 7.91 7.19 -16.45
C GLY A 58 6.63 6.38 -16.62
N ASP A 59 5.62 6.95 -17.27
CA ASP A 59 4.33 6.29 -17.55
C ASP A 59 4.51 5.00 -18.37
N ALA A 60 5.37 5.04 -19.39
CA ALA A 60 5.67 3.85 -20.19
C ALA A 60 6.32 2.74 -19.35
N TYR A 61 7.25 3.12 -18.46
CA TYR A 61 7.91 2.17 -17.56
C TYR A 61 6.95 1.61 -16.51
N GLU A 62 6.09 2.44 -15.93
CA GLU A 62 5.04 2.00 -15.00
C GLU A 62 4.07 1.03 -15.67
N GLY A 63 3.64 1.28 -16.90
CA GLY A 63 2.81 0.37 -17.68
C GLY A 63 3.48 -1.00 -17.89
N LEU A 64 4.79 -1.03 -18.12
CA LEU A 64 5.57 -2.28 -18.17
C LEU A 64 5.59 -3.03 -16.84
N LEU A 65 5.78 -2.31 -15.73
CA LEU A 65 5.77 -2.91 -14.39
C LEU A 65 4.41 -3.49 -14.05
N GLU A 66 3.33 -2.75 -14.36
CA GLU A 66 1.97 -3.21 -14.15
C GLU A 66 1.66 -4.47 -14.97
N LYS A 67 2.02 -4.48 -16.25
CA LYS A 67 1.85 -5.65 -17.12
C LYS A 67 2.64 -6.85 -16.62
N ASN A 68 3.90 -6.67 -16.23
CA ASN A 68 4.71 -7.74 -15.65
C ASN A 68 4.12 -8.28 -14.35
N ALA A 69 3.55 -7.41 -13.50
CA ALA A 69 2.87 -7.82 -12.28
C ALA A 69 1.62 -8.66 -12.57
N GLN A 70 0.89 -8.34 -13.67
CA GLN A 70 -0.28 -9.10 -14.12
C GLN A 70 0.07 -10.49 -14.71
N ASP A 71 1.23 -10.59 -15.36
CA ASP A 71 1.65 -11.81 -16.06
C ASP A 71 2.40 -12.80 -15.13
N THR A 72 2.97 -12.32 -14.02
CA THR A 72 3.71 -13.17 -13.08
C THR A 72 2.77 -13.81 -12.06
N LYS A 73 2.44 -15.08 -12.26
CA LYS A 73 1.68 -15.90 -11.28
C LYS A 73 2.46 -16.20 -9.99
N THR A 74 3.71 -15.80 -9.87
CA THR A 74 4.60 -16.09 -8.76
C THR A 74 5.14 -14.82 -8.11
N GLY A 75 4.65 -14.52 -6.93
CA GLY A 75 5.30 -13.71 -5.87
C GLY A 75 5.46 -12.20 -6.10
N ALA A 76 5.90 -11.73 -7.25
CA ALA A 76 6.24 -10.32 -7.45
C ALA A 76 5.03 -9.38 -7.63
N GLY A 77 3.90 -9.90 -8.15
CA GLY A 77 2.66 -9.12 -8.33
C GLY A 77 1.79 -9.03 -7.08
N GLN A 78 2.09 -9.81 -6.05
CA GLN A 78 1.23 -9.93 -4.86
C GLN A 78 1.03 -8.61 -4.10
N TYR A 79 1.93 -7.65 -4.28
CA TYR A 79 2.00 -6.44 -3.46
C TYR A 79 1.77 -5.15 -4.26
N PHE A 80 1.39 -5.26 -5.52
CA PHE A 80 1.11 -4.10 -6.34
C PHE A 80 -0.20 -3.44 -5.90
N THR A 81 -0.12 -2.18 -5.46
CA THR A 81 -1.29 -1.41 -5.04
C THR A 81 -1.96 -0.79 -6.27
N PRO A 82 -3.28 -0.97 -6.47
CA PRO A 82 -3.98 -0.38 -7.60
C PRO A 82 -3.82 1.14 -7.65
N ARG A 83 -3.44 1.68 -8.81
CA ARG A 83 -3.24 3.13 -9.01
C ARG A 83 -4.44 3.99 -8.59
N PRO A 84 -5.70 3.61 -8.89
CA PRO A 84 -6.86 4.36 -8.41
C PRO A 84 -6.93 4.48 -6.89
N LEU A 85 -6.54 3.43 -6.16
CA LEU A 85 -6.49 3.46 -4.70
C LEU A 85 -5.38 4.39 -4.21
N ILE A 86 -4.17 4.29 -4.77
CA ILE A 86 -3.05 5.18 -4.44
C ILE A 86 -3.48 6.63 -4.63
N ARG A 87 -4.05 6.98 -5.80
CA ARG A 87 -4.51 8.35 -6.10
C ARG A 87 -5.54 8.85 -5.09
N ALA A 88 -6.53 8.03 -4.74
CA ALA A 88 -7.52 8.41 -3.73
C ALA A 88 -6.90 8.62 -2.33
N MET A 89 -5.94 7.77 -1.94
CA MET A 89 -5.19 7.96 -0.70
C MET A 89 -4.40 9.27 -0.71
N ILE A 90 -3.73 9.58 -1.81
CA ILE A 90 -2.99 10.84 -1.99
C ILE A 90 -3.92 12.06 -1.92
N ASP A 91 -5.08 12.00 -2.60
CA ASP A 91 -6.05 13.11 -2.59
C ASP A 91 -6.51 13.46 -1.17
N VAL A 92 -6.79 12.44 -0.33
CA VAL A 92 -7.24 12.67 1.06
C VAL A 92 -6.09 13.00 2.00
N MET A 93 -4.89 12.50 1.74
CA MET A 93 -3.69 12.82 2.53
C MET A 93 -3.12 14.19 2.18
N ASN A 94 -3.35 14.69 0.97
CA ASN A 94 -3.03 16.05 0.53
C ASN A 94 -1.59 16.48 0.87
N PRO A 95 -0.56 15.79 0.32
CA PRO A 95 0.84 16.10 0.60
C PRO A 95 1.25 17.51 0.13
N LYS A 96 2.16 18.14 0.87
CA LYS A 96 2.62 19.51 0.61
C LYS A 96 4.11 19.53 0.26
N PRO A 97 4.60 20.54 -0.51
CA PRO A 97 6.00 20.61 -0.92
C PRO A 97 7.03 20.63 0.22
N SER A 98 6.64 21.13 1.40
CA SER A 98 7.52 21.24 2.58
C SER A 98 7.52 20.01 3.47
N GLU A 99 6.75 18.98 3.14
CA GLU A 99 6.62 17.78 3.96
C GLU A 99 7.62 16.70 3.53
N THR A 100 8.09 15.95 4.50
CA THR A 100 8.86 14.73 4.23
C THR A 100 7.91 13.52 4.25
N ILE A 101 8.05 12.66 3.24
CA ILE A 101 7.14 11.54 2.97
C ILE A 101 7.93 10.23 2.93
N CYS A 102 7.41 9.21 3.60
CA CYS A 102 8.07 7.93 3.71
C CYS A 102 7.15 6.78 3.28
N ASP A 103 7.75 5.78 2.62
CA ASP A 103 7.15 4.45 2.40
C ASP A 103 8.12 3.37 2.90
N PRO A 104 7.87 2.75 4.08
CA PRO A 104 8.75 1.72 4.63
C PRO A 104 8.65 0.35 3.94
N ALA A 105 7.81 0.21 2.91
CA ALA A 105 7.68 -0.99 2.08
C ALA A 105 7.39 -0.56 0.63
N CYS A 106 8.29 0.24 0.05
CA CYS A 106 8.00 1.06 -1.13
C CYS A 106 7.78 0.26 -2.42
N GLY A 107 8.15 -1.01 -2.47
CA GLY A 107 7.97 -1.80 -3.67
C GLY A 107 8.63 -1.14 -4.89
N THR A 108 7.83 -0.86 -5.93
CA THR A 108 8.28 -0.14 -7.13
C THR A 108 8.15 1.38 -7.05
N GLY A 109 7.81 1.94 -5.87
CA GLY A 109 7.75 3.37 -5.62
C GLY A 109 6.40 4.04 -5.89
N GLY A 110 5.33 3.27 -6.03
CA GLY A 110 4.03 3.78 -6.45
C GLY A 110 3.46 4.91 -5.59
N PHE A 111 3.57 4.85 -4.26
CA PHE A 111 3.13 5.93 -3.38
C PHE A 111 4.02 7.17 -3.49
N ILE A 112 5.32 6.98 -3.62
CA ILE A 112 6.30 8.08 -3.75
C ILE A 112 6.01 8.88 -5.03
N LEU A 113 5.84 8.19 -6.15
CA LEU A 113 5.55 8.81 -7.44
C LEU A 113 4.22 9.55 -7.42
N ALA A 114 3.16 8.90 -6.95
CA ALA A 114 1.85 9.53 -6.88
C ALA A 114 1.83 10.77 -5.97
N ALA A 115 2.60 10.75 -4.87
CA ALA A 115 2.75 11.92 -4.00
C ALA A 115 3.54 13.04 -4.69
N HIS A 116 4.62 12.70 -5.41
CA HIS A 116 5.39 13.64 -6.22
C HIS A 116 4.52 14.33 -7.25
N ASP A 117 3.82 13.57 -8.08
CA ASP A 117 2.98 14.11 -9.16
C ASP A 117 1.84 14.96 -8.63
N TYR A 118 1.24 14.55 -7.50
CA TYR A 118 0.23 15.35 -6.81
C TYR A 118 0.80 16.70 -6.35
N ILE A 119 1.97 16.70 -5.70
CA ILE A 119 2.62 17.93 -5.24
C ILE A 119 2.92 18.86 -6.42
N VAL A 120 3.51 18.32 -7.49
CA VAL A 120 3.82 19.09 -8.71
C VAL A 120 2.55 19.66 -9.34
N GLY A 121 1.53 18.83 -9.50
CA GLY A 121 0.25 19.24 -10.10
C GLY A 121 -0.50 20.29 -9.30
N GLN A 122 -0.46 20.23 -7.96
CA GLN A 122 -1.13 21.20 -7.09
C GLN A 122 -0.32 22.49 -6.89
N ASN A 123 0.98 22.51 -7.20
CA ASN A 123 1.88 23.63 -6.93
C ASN A 123 2.69 24.04 -8.19
N PRO A 124 2.05 24.54 -9.26
CA PRO A 124 2.73 24.87 -10.52
C PRO A 124 3.82 25.94 -10.36
N ASN A 125 3.70 26.79 -9.34
CA ASN A 125 4.58 27.94 -9.09
C ASN A 125 5.65 27.68 -8.03
N MET A 126 6.04 26.41 -7.80
CA MET A 126 7.13 26.09 -6.86
C MET A 126 8.42 26.84 -7.21
N THR A 127 9.08 27.36 -6.17
CA THR A 127 10.40 28.00 -6.27
C THR A 127 11.47 26.96 -6.67
N LYS A 128 12.63 27.45 -7.12
CA LYS A 128 13.77 26.57 -7.43
C LYS A 128 14.21 25.73 -6.23
N THR A 129 14.13 26.30 -5.03
CA THR A 129 14.49 25.60 -3.78
C THR A 129 13.48 24.47 -3.48
N GLU A 130 12.18 24.77 -3.56
CA GLU A 130 11.14 23.74 -3.35
C GLU A 130 11.24 22.59 -4.36
N LYS A 131 11.48 22.90 -5.64
CA LYS A 131 11.70 21.87 -6.68
C LYS A 131 12.92 21.00 -6.38
N ARG A 132 14.03 21.62 -5.91
CA ARG A 132 15.21 20.88 -5.51
C ARG A 132 14.95 20.00 -4.29
N ASP A 133 14.31 20.54 -3.24
CA ASP A 133 14.02 19.81 -2.02
C ASP A 133 13.00 18.69 -2.29
N LEU A 134 12.01 18.91 -3.17
CA LEU A 134 11.09 17.87 -3.63
C LEU A 134 11.86 16.72 -4.30
N LYS A 135 12.84 17.02 -5.13
CA LYS A 135 13.66 16.03 -5.81
C LYS A 135 14.59 15.25 -4.86
N GLU A 136 15.21 15.94 -3.91
CA GLU A 136 16.37 15.41 -3.18
C GLU A 136 16.09 15.01 -1.72
N LYS A 137 15.05 15.60 -1.07
CA LYS A 137 14.87 15.51 0.39
C LYS A 137 13.49 15.08 0.85
N THR A 138 12.49 15.16 -0.04
CA THR A 138 11.09 14.93 0.34
C THR A 138 10.79 13.46 0.55
N PHE A 139 11.36 12.58 -0.25
CA PHE A 139 10.97 11.18 -0.29
C PHE A 139 12.02 10.24 0.27
N LYS A 140 11.56 9.26 1.06
CA LYS A 140 12.36 8.16 1.57
C LYS A 140 11.58 6.85 1.48
N GLY A 141 12.20 5.80 0.98
CA GLY A 141 11.59 4.48 0.89
C GLY A 141 12.53 3.40 1.39
N TRP A 142 11.97 2.31 1.90
CA TRP A 142 12.68 1.07 2.22
C TRP A 142 12.11 -0.06 1.39
N GLU A 143 12.99 -0.88 0.84
CA GLU A 143 12.63 -2.11 0.13
C GLU A 143 13.63 -3.21 0.46
N LEU A 144 13.09 -4.36 0.88
CA LEU A 144 13.90 -5.51 1.28
C LEU A 144 14.54 -6.21 0.08
N VAL A 145 13.78 -6.34 -1.02
CA VAL A 145 14.17 -7.10 -2.20
C VAL A 145 14.96 -6.23 -3.16
N GLN A 146 16.24 -6.52 -3.32
CA GLN A 146 17.16 -5.70 -4.12
C GLN A 146 16.71 -5.53 -5.58
N SER A 147 16.11 -6.56 -6.21
CA SER A 147 15.58 -6.44 -7.57
C SER A 147 14.42 -5.45 -7.65
N THR A 148 13.52 -5.45 -6.68
CA THR A 148 12.39 -4.52 -6.58
C THR A 148 12.88 -3.10 -6.27
N ALA A 149 13.83 -2.95 -5.36
CA ALA A 149 14.46 -1.66 -5.06
C ALA A 149 15.14 -1.04 -6.29
N ARG A 150 15.75 -1.88 -7.14
CA ARG A 150 16.31 -1.45 -8.44
C ARG A 150 15.23 -0.91 -9.37
N LEU A 151 14.09 -1.60 -9.48
CA LEU A 151 12.96 -1.14 -10.27
C LEU A 151 12.40 0.18 -9.73
N CYS A 152 12.30 0.30 -8.41
CA CYS A 152 11.94 1.55 -7.75
C CYS A 152 12.89 2.69 -8.10
N ALA A 153 14.20 2.46 -7.96
CA ALA A 153 15.22 3.47 -8.28
C ALA A 153 15.15 3.93 -9.75
N MET A 154 14.93 2.99 -10.69
CA MET A 154 14.72 3.31 -12.10
C MET A 154 13.47 4.18 -12.30
N ASN A 155 12.38 3.83 -11.64
CA ASN A 155 11.12 4.53 -11.70
C ASN A 155 11.25 5.97 -11.18
N LEU A 156 11.87 6.13 -10.00
CA LEU A 156 12.13 7.45 -9.41
C LEU A 156 13.03 8.31 -10.31
N MET A 157 14.09 7.73 -10.86
CA MET A 157 15.00 8.44 -11.76
C MET A 157 14.30 8.94 -13.02
N LEU A 158 13.43 8.14 -13.62
CA LEU A 158 12.65 8.52 -14.80
C LEU A 158 11.68 9.69 -14.52
N HIS A 159 11.21 9.83 -13.29
CA HIS A 159 10.39 10.95 -12.83
C HIS A 159 11.22 12.11 -12.24
N GLY A 160 12.54 12.06 -12.33
CA GLY A 160 13.44 13.10 -11.86
C GLY A 160 13.58 13.19 -10.33
N ILE A 161 13.21 12.14 -9.59
CA ILE A 161 13.37 12.03 -8.13
C ILE A 161 14.73 11.42 -7.80
N GLY A 162 15.45 12.04 -6.87
CA GLY A 162 16.80 11.66 -6.48
C GLY A 162 17.88 12.37 -7.27
N SER A 163 19.11 12.31 -6.77
CA SER A 163 20.30 12.92 -7.39
C SER A 163 21.40 11.87 -7.56
N ASP A 164 22.09 11.88 -8.70
CA ASP A 164 23.25 11.02 -8.95
C ASP A 164 24.55 11.59 -8.39
N SER A 165 24.57 12.87 -8.04
CA SER A 165 25.78 13.56 -7.57
C SER A 165 25.45 14.52 -6.45
N PRO A 166 26.24 14.53 -5.37
CA PRO A 166 26.17 15.63 -4.40
C PRO A 166 26.50 16.96 -5.09
N ALA A 167 25.85 18.03 -4.66
CA ALA A 167 26.18 19.36 -5.16
C ALA A 167 27.68 19.63 -4.91
N PRO A 168 28.39 20.36 -5.82
CA PRO A 168 29.83 20.50 -5.77
C PRO A 168 30.44 21.03 -4.46
N ASN A 169 29.61 21.59 -3.57
CA ASN A 169 30.02 22.19 -2.30
C ASN A 169 29.45 21.46 -1.06
N GLU A 170 28.80 20.30 -1.21
CA GLU A 170 28.25 19.55 -0.08
C GLU A 170 29.20 18.41 0.30
N LYS A 171 29.68 18.44 1.55
CA LYS A 171 30.52 17.37 2.18
C LYS A 171 29.69 16.11 2.50
N ARG A 172 28.75 15.74 1.66
CA ARG A 172 27.93 14.55 1.85
C ARG A 172 28.72 13.30 1.42
N GLN A 173 28.66 12.25 2.22
CA GLN A 173 29.15 10.96 1.76
C GLN A 173 28.20 10.42 0.70
N ALA A 174 28.72 10.06 -0.44
CA ALA A 174 27.93 9.47 -1.52
C ALA A 174 27.22 8.20 -1.01
N GLY A 175 25.89 8.21 -1.04
CA GLY A 175 25.04 7.11 -0.57
C GLY A 175 24.20 7.42 0.67
N GLU A 176 24.47 8.52 1.40
CA GLU A 176 23.68 8.90 2.59
C GLU A 176 22.29 9.45 2.27
N ASP A 177 22.06 9.94 1.05
CA ASP A 177 20.83 10.61 0.66
C ASP A 177 20.07 9.91 -0.48
N LEU A 178 20.23 8.59 -0.62
CA LEU A 178 19.40 7.87 -1.58
C LEU A 178 17.92 7.91 -1.13
N PRO A 179 17.00 8.18 -2.05
CA PRO A 179 15.58 8.13 -1.75
C PRO A 179 15.10 6.72 -1.41
N ILE A 180 15.90 5.68 -1.74
CA ILE A 180 15.59 4.27 -1.47
C ILE A 180 16.73 3.60 -0.75
N ILE A 181 16.39 2.93 0.36
CA ILE A 181 17.30 2.11 1.16
C ILE A 181 16.93 0.63 0.94
N VAL A 182 17.93 -0.18 0.61
CA VAL A 182 17.76 -1.63 0.45
C VAL A 182 18.05 -2.31 1.79
N SER A 183 17.03 -2.49 2.59
CA SER A 183 17.14 -3.17 3.91
C SER A 183 15.76 -3.54 4.44
N ASP A 184 15.74 -4.39 5.48
CA ASP A 184 14.51 -4.63 6.25
C ASP A 184 14.20 -3.41 7.12
N SER A 185 13.10 -2.73 6.82
CA SER A 185 12.65 -1.56 7.57
C SER A 185 12.22 -1.87 8.99
N LEU A 186 11.84 -3.12 9.27
CA LEU A 186 11.45 -3.56 10.62
C LEU A 186 12.63 -3.90 11.52
N ALA A 187 13.84 -4.06 10.97
CA ALA A 187 15.01 -4.51 11.72
C ALA A 187 15.40 -3.56 12.87
N ALA A 188 15.23 -2.25 12.67
CA ALA A 188 15.55 -1.24 13.69
C ALA A 188 14.75 0.05 13.50
N ASP A 189 14.72 0.91 14.51
CA ASP A 189 14.32 2.31 14.35
C ASP A 189 15.40 3.06 13.55
N PRO A 190 15.06 3.62 12.36
CA PRO A 190 16.05 4.35 11.56
C PRO A 190 16.47 5.71 12.17
N GLY A 191 15.84 6.16 13.26
CA GLY A 191 16.08 7.46 13.86
C GLY A 191 15.47 8.65 13.10
N GLU A 192 15.04 8.45 11.87
CA GLU A 192 14.39 9.46 11.05
C GLU A 192 12.88 9.55 11.29
N ARG A 193 12.30 10.73 11.12
CA ARG A 193 10.86 10.98 11.30
C ARG A 193 10.31 11.81 10.15
N PHE A 194 9.08 11.48 9.72
CA PHE A 194 8.45 12.01 8.54
C PHE A 194 7.12 12.70 8.86
N ASN A 195 6.74 13.68 8.04
CA ASN A 195 5.44 14.34 8.15
C ASN A 195 4.31 13.44 7.68
N MET A 196 4.61 12.53 6.73
CA MET A 196 3.64 11.60 6.16
C MET A 196 4.26 10.22 5.93
N VAL A 197 3.49 9.18 6.24
CA VAL A 197 3.81 7.80 5.86
C VAL A 197 2.66 7.24 5.03
N LEU A 198 3.00 6.73 3.85
CA LEU A 198 2.08 6.11 2.90
C LEU A 198 2.65 4.74 2.55
N THR A 199 1.94 3.66 2.83
CA THR A 199 2.52 2.35 2.60
C THR A 199 1.48 1.25 2.43
N ASN A 200 1.84 0.25 1.64
CA ASN A 200 1.16 -1.05 1.56
C ASN A 200 2.17 -2.15 1.92
N PRO A 201 2.30 -2.49 3.21
CA PRO A 201 3.22 -3.54 3.64
C PRO A 201 2.87 -4.90 3.04
N PRO A 202 3.85 -5.81 2.91
CA PRO A 202 3.59 -7.13 2.37
C PRO A 202 2.57 -7.89 3.23
N PHE A 203 1.54 -8.46 2.56
CA PHE A 203 0.62 -9.40 3.18
C PHE A 203 1.28 -10.77 3.14
N GLY A 204 1.59 -11.36 4.25
CA GLY A 204 2.27 -12.65 4.20
C GLY A 204 2.42 -13.30 5.55
N LYS A 205 2.91 -14.51 5.50
CA LYS A 205 3.12 -15.41 6.64
C LYS A 205 3.94 -14.73 7.74
N LYS A 206 3.70 -15.16 8.98
CA LYS A 206 4.57 -14.86 10.13
C LYS A 206 6.02 -15.12 9.75
N SER A 207 6.93 -14.23 10.15
CA SER A 207 8.35 -14.45 9.94
C SER A 207 8.78 -15.74 10.63
N SER A 208 9.45 -16.62 9.89
CA SER A 208 10.11 -17.76 10.47
C SER A 208 11.46 -17.97 9.81
N THR A 209 12.50 -18.16 10.62
CA THR A 209 13.82 -18.54 10.14
C THR A 209 13.98 -20.04 10.25
N THR A 210 14.40 -20.66 9.15
CA THR A 210 14.73 -22.08 9.15
C THR A 210 16.13 -22.26 9.72
N ILE A 211 16.24 -22.85 10.90
CA ILE A 211 17.52 -23.16 11.52
C ILE A 211 17.83 -24.64 11.31
N VAL A 212 19.00 -24.92 10.77
CA VAL A 212 19.54 -26.27 10.66
C VAL A 212 20.50 -26.44 11.84
N ASN A 213 20.16 -27.29 12.81
CA ASN A 213 21.05 -27.57 13.93
C ASN A 213 22.25 -28.43 13.46
N GLY A 214 23.29 -28.54 14.31
CA GLY A 214 24.49 -29.29 14.00
C GLY A 214 24.28 -30.80 13.73
N LYS A 215 23.04 -31.31 13.87
CA LYS A 215 22.63 -32.68 13.54
C LYS A 215 21.84 -32.77 12.24
N GLY A 216 21.74 -31.66 11.46
CA GLY A 216 20.99 -31.60 10.21
C GLY A 216 19.46 -31.56 10.38
N GLN A 217 18.95 -31.39 11.59
CA GLN A 217 17.51 -31.24 11.82
C GLN A 217 17.09 -29.80 11.50
N ILE A 218 16.00 -29.68 10.77
CA ILE A 218 15.42 -28.40 10.37
C ILE A 218 14.39 -28.01 11.41
N SER A 219 14.58 -26.86 12.06
CA SER A 219 13.56 -26.24 12.90
C SER A 219 13.19 -24.87 12.34
N LYS A 220 11.90 -24.55 12.36
CA LYS A 220 11.41 -23.18 12.02
C LYS A 220 11.25 -22.43 13.33
N GLU A 221 12.08 -21.44 13.58
CA GLU A 221 11.88 -20.50 14.68
C GLU A 221 11.08 -19.29 14.18
N LYS A 222 10.08 -18.87 14.95
CA LYS A 222 9.31 -17.65 14.66
C LYS A 222 10.23 -16.47 14.86
N ASP A 223 10.43 -15.66 13.83
CA ASP A 223 11.15 -14.38 13.93
C ASP A 223 10.29 -13.38 14.69
N ILE A 224 10.52 -13.29 15.98
CA ILE A 224 9.86 -12.33 16.84
C ILE A 224 10.67 -11.04 16.79
N ILE A 225 10.01 -9.93 16.46
CA ILE A 225 10.65 -8.61 16.45
C ILE A 225 10.47 -7.96 17.81
N GLU A 226 11.59 -7.81 18.53
CA GLU A 226 11.66 -7.08 19.79
C GLU A 226 12.28 -5.71 19.54
N ARG A 227 11.51 -4.66 19.77
CA ARG A 227 11.94 -3.26 19.65
C ARG A 227 11.35 -2.45 20.78
N GLU A 228 12.18 -1.60 21.41
CA GLU A 228 11.76 -0.76 22.54
C GLU A 228 10.72 0.29 22.16
N ASP A 229 10.68 0.71 20.87
CA ASP A 229 9.71 1.67 20.35
C ASP A 229 8.36 1.03 19.98
N PHE A 230 8.23 -0.29 20.06
CA PHE A 230 7.01 -1.04 19.79
C PHE A 230 6.20 -1.26 21.08
N TRP A 231 4.87 -1.24 20.95
CA TRP A 231 3.94 -1.49 22.07
C TRP A 231 3.83 -2.97 22.45
N SER A 232 4.08 -3.86 21.49
CA SER A 232 3.99 -5.30 21.68
C SER A 232 4.95 -6.05 20.77
N THR A 233 5.52 -7.08 21.32
CA THR A 233 6.35 -8.05 20.62
C THR A 233 5.45 -9.06 19.90
N THR A 234 5.64 -9.24 18.61
CA THR A 234 4.88 -10.20 17.80
C THR A 234 5.66 -10.65 16.56
N SER A 235 5.37 -11.86 16.08
CA SER A 235 5.86 -12.35 14.79
C SER A 235 4.97 -11.91 13.61
N ASN A 236 3.82 -11.28 13.88
CA ASN A 236 2.94 -10.79 12.83
C ASN A 236 3.50 -9.51 12.19
N LYS A 237 4.00 -9.63 10.95
CA LYS A 237 4.62 -8.52 10.22
C LYS A 237 3.69 -7.32 10.03
N GLN A 238 2.41 -7.56 9.77
CA GLN A 238 1.44 -6.48 9.54
C GLN A 238 1.23 -5.64 10.80
N LEU A 239 1.14 -6.29 11.97
CA LEU A 239 1.07 -5.61 13.26
C LEU A 239 2.37 -4.84 13.55
N ASN A 240 3.53 -5.41 13.20
CA ASN A 240 4.81 -4.74 13.35
C ASN A 240 4.91 -3.51 12.44
N PHE A 241 4.39 -3.56 11.21
CA PHE A 241 4.33 -2.40 10.33
C PHE A 241 3.43 -1.29 10.89
N VAL A 242 2.30 -1.61 11.52
CA VAL A 242 1.46 -0.58 12.17
C VAL A 242 2.24 0.17 13.25
N GLN A 243 2.98 -0.55 14.10
CA GLN A 243 3.83 0.04 15.14
C GLN A 243 4.98 0.86 14.54
N HIS A 244 5.64 0.30 13.51
CA HIS A 244 6.74 0.96 12.82
C HIS A 244 6.30 2.26 12.12
N VAL A 245 5.15 2.27 11.47
CA VAL A 245 4.58 3.49 10.87
C VAL A 245 4.38 4.57 11.92
N LYS A 246 3.86 4.23 13.11
CA LYS A 246 3.75 5.19 14.22
C LYS A 246 5.12 5.73 14.65
N THR A 247 6.14 4.86 14.73
CA THR A 247 7.51 5.28 15.06
C THR A 247 8.05 6.26 14.02
N LEU A 248 7.86 6.01 12.73
CA LEU A 248 8.35 6.85 11.64
C LEU A 248 7.70 8.24 11.55
N LEU A 249 6.53 8.44 12.16
CA LEU A 249 5.86 9.74 12.10
C LEU A 249 6.49 10.76 13.05
N LYS A 250 6.59 12.01 12.59
CA LYS A 250 6.75 13.18 13.47
C LYS A 250 5.51 13.35 14.35
N GLN A 251 5.63 14.11 15.43
CA GLN A 251 4.44 14.58 16.15
C GLN A 251 3.54 15.39 15.19
N ASN A 252 2.25 15.12 15.21
CA ASN A 252 1.26 15.62 14.26
C ASN A 252 1.50 15.20 12.80
N GLY A 253 2.42 14.28 12.55
CA GLY A 253 2.52 13.57 11.29
C GLY A 253 1.34 12.63 11.10
N ARG A 254 1.04 12.29 9.84
CA ARG A 254 -0.13 11.49 9.46
C ARG A 254 0.25 10.28 8.60
N ALA A 255 -0.51 9.22 8.73
CA ALA A 255 -0.29 7.99 7.97
C ALA A 255 -1.55 7.49 7.27
N ALA A 256 -1.33 6.82 6.15
CA ALA A 256 -2.29 5.92 5.52
C ALA A 256 -1.58 4.59 5.22
N ILE A 257 -2.02 3.54 5.89
CA ILE A 257 -1.44 2.20 5.78
C ILE A 257 -2.49 1.21 5.30
N VAL A 258 -2.15 0.41 4.30
CA VAL A 258 -2.97 -0.72 3.87
C VAL A 258 -2.72 -1.89 4.81
N VAL A 259 -3.80 -2.44 5.36
CA VAL A 259 -3.74 -3.55 6.33
C VAL A 259 -4.77 -4.62 6.00
N PRO A 260 -4.45 -5.91 6.16
CA PRO A 260 -5.43 -6.98 6.03
C PRO A 260 -6.41 -6.99 7.21
N ASP A 261 -7.53 -7.72 7.06
CA ASP A 261 -8.60 -7.75 8.07
C ASP A 261 -8.11 -8.24 9.45
N ASN A 262 -7.18 -9.20 9.52
CA ASN A 262 -6.68 -9.71 10.79
C ASN A 262 -6.10 -8.62 11.70
N VAL A 263 -5.49 -7.57 11.16
CA VAL A 263 -5.03 -6.41 11.94
C VAL A 263 -6.18 -5.75 12.71
N LEU A 264 -7.40 -5.82 12.18
CA LEU A 264 -8.58 -5.19 12.77
C LEU A 264 -9.17 -5.97 13.94
N PHE A 265 -8.94 -7.28 14.05
CA PHE A 265 -9.62 -8.12 15.05
C PHE A 265 -8.72 -9.12 15.81
N GLU A 266 -7.49 -9.39 15.35
CA GLU A 266 -6.59 -10.35 16.01
C GLU A 266 -6.44 -10.03 17.50
N GLY A 267 -6.51 -11.07 18.37
CA GLY A 267 -6.35 -10.91 19.80
C GLY A 267 -4.91 -10.76 20.27
N GLY A 268 -4.67 -10.82 21.55
CA GLY A 268 -3.34 -10.76 22.14
C GLY A 268 -2.57 -9.48 21.79
N ALA A 269 -1.42 -9.62 21.12
CA ALA A 269 -0.61 -8.48 20.68
C ALA A 269 -1.42 -7.53 19.79
N GLY A 270 -2.28 -8.05 18.91
CA GLY A 270 -3.11 -7.24 18.02
C GLY A 270 -4.09 -6.35 18.79
N GLU A 271 -4.73 -6.89 19.82
CA GLU A 271 -5.61 -6.12 20.70
C GLU A 271 -4.83 -5.01 21.41
N ASN A 272 -3.68 -5.33 22.02
CA ASN A 272 -2.87 -4.33 22.72
C ASN A 272 -2.43 -3.20 21.77
N ILE A 273 -1.98 -3.54 20.58
CA ILE A 273 -1.56 -2.55 19.56
C ILE A 273 -2.75 -1.66 19.17
N ARG A 274 -3.95 -2.20 18.94
CA ARG A 274 -5.13 -1.40 18.60
C ARG A 274 -5.54 -0.47 19.75
N ARG A 275 -5.56 -0.96 20.99
CA ARG A 275 -5.85 -0.14 22.18
C ARG A 275 -4.87 1.03 22.32
N LYS A 276 -3.58 0.74 22.19
CA LYS A 276 -2.52 1.75 22.23
C LYS A 276 -2.61 2.74 21.05
N LEU A 277 -2.85 2.25 19.86
CA LEU A 277 -3.00 3.09 18.66
C LEU A 277 -4.19 4.05 18.78
N LEU A 278 -5.35 3.57 19.24
CA LEU A 278 -6.55 4.39 19.46
C LEU A 278 -6.35 5.43 20.58
N HIS A 279 -5.52 5.11 21.57
CA HIS A 279 -5.26 6.02 22.69
C HIS A 279 -4.20 7.10 22.33
N GLU A 280 -3.05 6.68 21.78
CA GLU A 280 -1.90 7.55 21.55
C GLU A 280 -1.94 8.29 20.21
N CYS A 281 -2.75 7.83 19.26
CA CYS A 281 -2.96 8.44 17.95
C CYS A 281 -4.42 8.84 17.75
N ASP A 282 -4.64 9.81 16.84
CA ASP A 282 -5.99 10.09 16.34
C ASP A 282 -6.26 9.15 15.15
N VAL A 283 -6.86 8.00 15.41
CA VAL A 283 -7.27 7.03 14.39
C VAL A 283 -8.65 7.44 13.89
N HIS A 284 -8.68 8.17 12.80
CA HIS A 284 -9.86 8.92 12.38
C HIS A 284 -10.62 8.33 11.20
N THR A 285 -10.00 7.40 10.42
CA THR A 285 -10.66 6.85 9.22
C THR A 285 -10.21 5.43 8.94
N LEU A 286 -11.15 4.58 8.56
CA LEU A 286 -10.94 3.25 8.02
C LEU A 286 -11.72 3.12 6.71
N LEU A 287 -11.02 2.87 5.60
CA LEU A 287 -11.62 2.52 4.31
C LEU A 287 -11.60 1.00 4.16
N ARG A 288 -12.75 0.37 4.11
CA ARG A 288 -12.87 -1.07 3.87
C ARG A 288 -12.91 -1.34 2.37
N LEU A 289 -11.97 -2.14 1.89
CA LEU A 289 -11.82 -2.45 0.48
C LEU A 289 -12.49 -3.79 0.14
N PRO A 290 -13.12 -3.90 -1.04
CA PRO A 290 -13.64 -5.17 -1.53
C PRO A 290 -12.52 -6.14 -1.89
N THR A 291 -12.85 -7.42 -2.01
CA THR A 291 -11.95 -8.45 -2.55
C THR A 291 -11.65 -8.20 -4.02
N GLY A 292 -10.63 -8.86 -4.56
CA GLY A 292 -10.27 -8.80 -5.99
C GLY A 292 -9.49 -7.57 -6.43
N LEU A 293 -9.09 -6.67 -5.50
CA LEU A 293 -8.31 -5.48 -5.82
C LEU A 293 -6.79 -5.75 -5.86
N PHE A 294 -6.34 -6.76 -5.18
CA PHE A 294 -4.92 -7.11 -5.07
C PHE A 294 -4.66 -8.43 -5.80
N TYR A 295 -3.43 -8.60 -6.31
CA TYR A 295 -3.02 -9.83 -6.98
C TYR A 295 -2.95 -11.04 -6.03
N ALA A 296 -2.80 -10.81 -4.73
CA ALA A 296 -2.99 -11.84 -3.71
C ALA A 296 -4.48 -12.18 -3.64
N GLN A 297 -4.84 -13.34 -4.17
CA GLN A 297 -6.22 -13.83 -4.23
C GLN A 297 -6.81 -13.97 -2.82
N GLY A 298 -8.07 -13.56 -2.65
CA GLY A 298 -8.79 -13.69 -1.39
C GLY A 298 -8.41 -12.72 -0.26
N VAL A 299 -7.41 -11.85 -0.45
CA VAL A 299 -7.03 -10.89 0.58
C VAL A 299 -8.11 -9.81 0.73
N LYS A 300 -8.67 -9.73 1.93
CA LYS A 300 -9.54 -8.64 2.39
C LYS A 300 -8.66 -7.58 3.05
N ALA A 301 -8.57 -6.42 2.42
CA ALA A 301 -7.73 -5.33 2.89
C ALA A 301 -8.53 -4.09 3.26
N ASN A 302 -7.88 -3.22 4.00
CA ASN A 302 -8.43 -1.94 4.44
C ASN A 302 -7.33 -0.88 4.37
N VAL A 303 -7.70 0.39 4.35
CA VAL A 303 -6.75 1.49 4.57
C VAL A 303 -7.07 2.14 5.89
N LEU A 304 -6.10 2.15 6.80
CA LEU A 304 -6.19 2.78 8.10
C LEU A 304 -5.47 4.13 8.06
N PHE A 305 -6.17 5.19 8.45
CA PHE A 305 -5.67 6.55 8.50
C PHE A 305 -5.58 7.02 9.93
N PHE A 306 -4.42 7.52 10.34
CA PHE A 306 -4.21 8.06 11.68
C PHE A 306 -3.16 9.16 11.71
N ASP A 307 -3.28 10.04 12.70
CA ASP A 307 -2.29 11.07 13.01
C ASP A 307 -1.57 10.71 14.31
N ARG A 308 -0.23 10.75 14.33
CA ARG A 308 0.54 10.67 15.57
C ARG A 308 0.34 11.93 16.38
N LYS A 309 0.06 11.77 17.67
CA LYS A 309 -0.18 12.89 18.58
C LYS A 309 0.85 12.91 19.71
N PRO A 310 0.99 14.05 20.41
CA PRO A 310 1.77 14.11 21.65
C PRO A 310 1.21 13.16 22.70
N ALA A 311 2.05 12.78 23.69
CA ALA A 311 1.59 11.99 24.82
C ALA A 311 0.44 12.69 25.55
N SER A 312 -0.59 11.92 25.95
CA SER A 312 -1.80 12.43 26.61
C SER A 312 -2.34 11.37 27.56
N GLU A 313 -2.90 11.80 28.68
CA GLU A 313 -3.63 10.93 29.61
C GLU A 313 -4.99 10.50 29.03
N THR A 314 -5.57 11.31 28.15
CA THR A 314 -6.86 11.01 27.51
C THR A 314 -6.64 10.55 26.06
N PRO A 315 -7.49 9.64 25.55
CA PRO A 315 -7.37 9.15 24.19
C PRO A 315 -7.55 10.25 23.15
N TRP A 316 -6.69 10.22 22.13
CA TRP A 316 -6.74 11.16 21.01
C TRP A 316 -7.83 10.81 20.00
N THR A 317 -8.05 9.52 19.73
CA THR A 317 -9.17 9.09 18.90
C THR A 317 -10.47 9.43 19.60
N LYS A 318 -11.25 10.31 18.99
CA LYS A 318 -12.60 10.62 19.50
C LYS A 318 -13.65 9.83 18.72
N LYS A 319 -13.51 9.78 17.39
CA LYS A 319 -14.40 9.05 16.49
C LYS A 319 -13.59 8.40 15.36
N LEU A 320 -13.83 7.12 15.14
CA LEU A 320 -13.39 6.43 13.94
C LEU A 320 -14.52 6.46 12.91
N TRP A 321 -14.21 7.01 11.74
CA TRP A 321 -15.09 7.02 10.59
C TRP A 321 -14.76 5.84 9.69
N ILE A 322 -15.74 5.00 9.41
CA ILE A 322 -15.56 3.84 8.52
C ILE A 322 -16.32 4.09 7.22
N TYR A 323 -15.63 3.92 6.09
CA TYR A 323 -16.23 3.87 4.76
C TYR A 323 -16.23 2.43 4.27
N ASP A 324 -17.43 1.87 4.07
CA ASP A 324 -17.58 0.53 3.53
C ASP A 324 -17.68 0.58 2.00
N LEU A 325 -16.55 0.37 1.31
CA LEU A 325 -16.54 0.15 -0.14
C LEU A 325 -16.77 -1.34 -0.48
N ARG A 326 -16.74 -2.22 0.51
CA ARG A 326 -16.75 -3.69 0.33
C ARG A 326 -18.13 -4.22 0.00
N THR A 327 -19.14 -3.86 0.79
CA THR A 327 -20.47 -4.45 0.71
C THR A 327 -21.16 -4.10 -0.61
N ASN A 328 -21.62 -5.10 -1.33
CA ASN A 328 -22.27 -5.00 -2.65
C ASN A 328 -21.41 -4.35 -3.76
N MET A 329 -20.07 -4.47 -3.64
CA MET A 329 -19.15 -4.00 -4.65
C MET A 329 -18.19 -5.14 -5.03
N HIS A 330 -18.18 -5.46 -6.31
CA HIS A 330 -17.36 -6.54 -6.87
C HIS A 330 -16.38 -5.97 -7.89
N PHE A 331 -15.12 -6.09 -7.63
CA PHE A 331 -14.06 -5.70 -8.55
C PHE A 331 -13.21 -6.92 -8.92
N THR A 332 -12.63 -6.85 -10.09
CA THR A 332 -11.66 -7.82 -10.57
C THR A 332 -10.49 -7.06 -11.18
N LEU A 333 -9.34 -7.70 -11.29
CA LEU A 333 -8.17 -7.05 -11.87
C LEU A 333 -8.29 -6.76 -13.37
N LYS A 334 -9.08 -7.55 -14.11
CA LYS A 334 -9.13 -7.50 -15.58
C LYS A 334 -10.49 -7.08 -16.13
N THR A 335 -11.57 -7.71 -15.67
CA THR A 335 -12.92 -7.55 -16.28
C THR A 335 -13.70 -6.38 -15.68
N ASN A 336 -13.50 -6.07 -14.41
CA ASN A 336 -14.15 -4.95 -13.72
C ASN A 336 -13.14 -4.27 -12.76
N PRO A 337 -12.10 -3.63 -13.29
CA PRO A 337 -11.06 -3.03 -12.44
C PRO A 337 -11.59 -1.84 -11.65
N LEU A 338 -11.03 -1.67 -10.43
CA LEU A 338 -11.28 -0.47 -9.64
C LEU A 338 -10.85 0.77 -10.44
N LYS A 339 -11.73 1.75 -10.55
CA LYS A 339 -11.44 3.04 -11.16
C LYS A 339 -11.39 4.13 -10.09
N ARG A 340 -10.71 5.27 -10.40
CA ARG A 340 -10.60 6.39 -9.45
C ARG A 340 -11.97 6.95 -9.07
N GLU A 341 -12.92 6.99 -10.00
CA GLU A 341 -14.29 7.45 -9.82
C GLU A 341 -15.07 6.62 -8.76
N ASN A 342 -14.76 5.33 -8.60
CA ASN A 342 -15.38 4.48 -7.58
C ASN A 342 -15.03 4.93 -6.15
N LEU A 343 -13.98 5.74 -6.00
CA LEU A 343 -13.51 6.27 -4.72
C LEU A 343 -13.85 7.76 -4.52
N ASP A 344 -14.52 8.42 -5.47
CA ASP A 344 -14.89 9.83 -5.39
C ASP A 344 -15.79 10.12 -4.18
N ASP A 345 -16.72 9.24 -3.91
CA ASP A 345 -17.63 9.36 -2.78
C ASP A 345 -16.88 9.24 -1.43
N PHE A 346 -15.93 8.31 -1.33
CA PHE A 346 -15.03 8.21 -0.19
C PHE A 346 -14.24 9.53 0.03
N VAL A 347 -13.61 10.06 -1.01
CA VAL A 347 -12.83 11.31 -0.92
C VAL A 347 -13.72 12.48 -0.50
N LYS A 348 -14.93 12.58 -1.04
CA LYS A 348 -15.93 13.58 -0.67
C LYS A 348 -16.28 13.50 0.82
N TYR A 349 -16.61 12.32 1.36
CA TYR A 349 -16.98 12.15 2.76
C TYR A 349 -15.78 12.20 3.71
N TYR A 350 -14.60 11.81 3.26
CA TYR A 350 -13.37 12.01 4.02
C TYR A 350 -13.14 13.49 4.33
N ASN A 351 -13.55 14.39 3.44
CA ASN A 351 -13.47 15.83 3.57
C ASN A 351 -12.07 16.30 4.02
N PRO A 352 -11.05 16.19 3.15
CA PRO A 352 -9.66 16.50 3.51
C PRO A 352 -9.45 17.96 3.92
N ALA A 353 -10.30 18.88 3.42
CA ALA A 353 -10.24 20.28 3.75
C ALA A 353 -10.68 20.55 5.21
N ASN A 354 -11.65 19.78 5.73
CA ASN A 354 -12.15 19.93 7.11
C ASN A 354 -12.75 18.65 7.66
N ARG A 355 -11.91 17.81 8.27
CA ARG A 355 -12.33 16.54 8.86
C ARG A 355 -13.35 16.70 10.02
N HIS A 356 -13.40 17.86 10.68
CA HIS A 356 -14.34 18.10 11.77
C HIS A 356 -15.78 18.35 11.29
N LYS A 357 -15.98 18.66 10.01
CA LYS A 357 -17.30 18.86 9.41
C LYS A 357 -17.87 17.61 8.73
N ARG A 358 -17.30 16.43 9.01
CA ARG A 358 -17.81 15.16 8.49
C ARG A 358 -19.21 14.87 9.01
N LYS A 359 -20.06 14.30 8.15
CA LYS A 359 -21.43 13.88 8.51
C LYS A 359 -21.62 12.44 8.05
N ALA A 360 -22.24 11.63 8.90
CA ALA A 360 -22.57 10.25 8.54
C ALA A 360 -23.62 10.22 7.41
N THR A 361 -23.48 9.26 6.53
CA THR A 361 -24.51 8.94 5.53
C THR A 361 -25.40 7.78 5.98
N TRP A 362 -25.01 7.10 7.05
CA TRP A 362 -25.79 6.07 7.71
C TRP A 362 -26.27 6.57 9.08
N THR A 363 -27.59 6.47 9.32
CA THR A 363 -28.22 6.64 10.62
C THR A 363 -29.33 5.60 10.76
N GLU A 364 -29.70 5.25 11.97
CA GLU A 364 -30.81 4.30 12.23
C GLU A 364 -32.13 4.82 11.63
N GLU A 365 -32.36 6.12 11.67
CA GLU A 365 -33.53 6.78 11.08
C GLU A 365 -33.53 6.64 9.53
N LEU A 366 -32.38 6.76 8.87
CA LEU A 366 -32.26 6.56 7.44
C LEU A 366 -32.52 5.09 7.05
N THR A 367 -32.13 4.15 7.89
CA THR A 367 -32.37 2.71 7.65
C THR A 367 -33.85 2.36 7.79
N ALA A 368 -34.57 2.98 8.72
CA ALA A 368 -35.99 2.82 8.89
C ALA A 368 -36.81 3.46 7.74
N ALA A 369 -36.30 4.50 7.11
CA ALA A 369 -36.99 5.21 6.01
C ALA A 369 -36.78 4.55 4.61
N LEU A 370 -35.82 3.63 4.45
CA LEU A 370 -35.51 2.97 3.18
C LEU A 370 -36.65 2.12 2.57
N PRO A 371 -37.50 1.41 3.36
CA PRO A 371 -38.63 0.67 2.79
C PRO A 371 -39.65 1.53 2.04
N ASN A 372 -39.78 2.81 2.41
CA ASN A 372 -40.76 3.71 1.82
C ASN A 372 -40.24 4.50 0.60
N GLN A 373 -38.93 4.64 0.44
CA GLN A 373 -38.33 5.32 -0.72
C GLN A 373 -38.10 4.37 -1.92
N ALA A 374 -37.90 3.08 -1.67
CA ALA A 374 -37.74 2.08 -2.74
C ALA A 374 -39.01 1.94 -3.63
N LYS A 375 -40.20 2.26 -3.09
CA LYS A 375 -41.47 2.28 -3.86
C LYS A 375 -41.64 3.50 -4.76
N LYS A 376 -40.88 4.59 -4.58
CA LYS A 376 -41.00 5.82 -5.36
C LYS A 376 -40.05 5.92 -6.56
N VAL A 377 -39.07 5.03 -6.69
CA VAL A 377 -38.02 5.10 -7.75
C VAL A 377 -38.35 4.18 -8.94
N GLN A 378 -39.50 3.50 -8.96
CA GLN A 378 -39.87 2.61 -10.07
C GLN A 378 -40.52 3.30 -11.29
N SER A 379 -40.52 4.63 -11.34
CA SER A 379 -40.99 5.34 -12.56
C SER A 379 -39.95 6.32 -13.07
N GLY A 380 -39.13 5.88 -14.00
CA GLY A 380 -38.55 6.69 -15.08
C GLY A 380 -37.39 7.59 -14.70
N SER A 381 -36.17 7.08 -14.67
CA SER A 381 -34.99 7.68 -15.31
C SER A 381 -33.80 6.72 -15.26
N SER A 382 -33.15 6.54 -16.39
CA SER A 382 -31.92 5.76 -16.60
C SER A 382 -30.71 6.54 -16.12
N THR A 383 -30.51 6.63 -14.80
CA THR A 383 -29.25 7.05 -14.20
C THR A 383 -28.68 5.87 -13.41
N PRO A 384 -27.37 5.60 -13.45
CA PRO A 384 -26.77 4.49 -12.72
C PRO A 384 -27.10 4.64 -11.25
N ASN A 385 -27.70 3.61 -10.69
CA ASN A 385 -28.15 3.52 -9.31
C ASN A 385 -26.96 3.78 -8.36
N ASN A 386 -26.89 4.96 -7.79
CA ASN A 386 -25.91 5.31 -6.77
C ASN A 386 -26.24 4.57 -5.47
N ASN A 387 -25.79 3.34 -5.34
CA ASN A 387 -25.84 2.52 -4.11
C ASN A 387 -24.89 3.02 -2.98
N PHE A 388 -24.46 4.27 -3.04
CA PHE A 388 -23.46 4.83 -2.11
C PHE A 388 -24.05 5.38 -0.82
N THR A 389 -25.36 5.49 -0.69
CA THR A 389 -26.03 5.95 0.55
C THR A 389 -25.86 4.92 1.67
N GLY A 390 -25.38 5.39 2.83
CA GLY A 390 -25.22 4.55 4.01
C GLY A 390 -23.82 3.96 4.23
N ARG A 391 -22.85 4.20 3.33
CA ARG A 391 -21.50 3.64 3.43
C ARG A 391 -20.56 4.32 4.41
N TRP A 392 -20.90 5.51 4.91
CA TRP A 392 -20.06 6.30 5.80
C TRP A 392 -20.70 6.40 7.20
N ARG A 393 -20.06 5.80 8.21
CA ARG A 393 -20.52 5.75 9.59
C ARG A 393 -19.41 6.09 10.58
N ALA A 394 -19.76 6.77 11.67
CA ALA A 394 -18.86 7.08 12.78
C ALA A 394 -19.11 6.17 13.97
N TYR A 395 -18.05 5.84 14.69
CA TYR A 395 -18.06 5.09 15.93
C TYR A 395 -17.26 5.86 16.97
N ASP A 396 -17.82 6.04 18.17
CA ASP A 396 -17.15 6.73 19.26
C ASP A 396 -16.05 5.85 19.88
N TYR A 397 -15.03 6.48 20.47
CA TYR A 397 -13.93 5.78 21.11
C TYR A 397 -14.40 4.74 22.13
N GLU A 398 -15.35 5.13 23.01
CA GLU A 398 -15.88 4.23 24.04
C GLU A 398 -16.56 3.00 23.43
N GLU A 399 -17.28 3.17 22.33
CA GLU A 399 -17.89 2.06 21.60
C GLU A 399 -16.82 1.10 21.09
N LEU A 400 -15.74 1.63 20.49
CA LEU A 400 -14.66 0.83 19.92
C LEU A 400 -13.87 0.06 20.98
N ILE A 401 -13.52 0.73 22.09
CA ILE A 401 -12.65 0.15 23.11
C ILE A 401 -13.35 -0.93 23.94
N ASN A 402 -14.67 -0.87 24.04
CA ASN A 402 -15.50 -1.84 24.75
C ASN A 402 -15.91 -3.06 23.90
N ARG A 403 -15.59 -3.06 22.60
CA ARG A 403 -15.79 -4.24 21.75
C ARG A 403 -14.85 -5.36 22.15
N ASP A 404 -15.27 -6.61 21.92
CA ASP A 404 -14.37 -7.77 22.10
C ASP A 404 -13.05 -7.52 21.37
N LYS A 405 -11.93 -7.70 22.07
CA LYS A 405 -10.57 -7.46 21.58
C LYS A 405 -10.34 -6.08 20.95
N ALA A 406 -11.14 -5.07 21.30
CA ALA A 406 -11.16 -3.76 20.66
C ALA A 406 -11.20 -3.88 19.11
N SER A 407 -12.03 -4.77 18.60
CA SER A 407 -12.12 -5.07 17.17
C SER A 407 -12.67 -3.88 16.38
N LEU A 408 -11.96 -3.51 15.31
CA LEU A 408 -12.36 -2.51 14.32
C LEU A 408 -13.05 -3.12 13.10
N ASP A 409 -13.21 -4.45 13.09
CA ASP A 409 -13.92 -5.17 12.03
C ASP A 409 -15.43 -5.07 12.26
N ILE A 410 -16.02 -4.02 11.69
CA ILE A 410 -17.42 -3.64 11.94
C ILE A 410 -18.20 -3.68 10.63
N PHE A 411 -19.36 -4.33 10.69
CA PHE A 411 -20.33 -4.44 9.59
C PHE A 411 -21.66 -3.83 9.99
N TRP A 412 -22.29 -3.09 9.11
CA TRP A 412 -23.63 -2.52 9.32
C TRP A 412 -24.48 -2.53 8.04
N LEU A 413 -23.87 -2.71 6.87
CA LEU A 413 -24.61 -2.85 5.62
C LEU A 413 -24.98 -4.31 5.41
N LYS A 414 -26.20 -4.54 4.91
CA LYS A 414 -26.63 -5.87 4.49
C LYS A 414 -26.08 -6.17 3.10
N ASP A 415 -25.52 -7.34 2.95
CA ASP A 415 -25.12 -7.85 1.65
C ASP A 415 -26.35 -8.41 0.94
N LYS A 416 -26.79 -7.70 -0.12
CA LYS A 416 -27.97 -8.07 -0.89
C LYS A 416 -27.70 -9.27 -1.80
N SER A 417 -26.44 -9.60 -2.08
CA SER A 417 -26.09 -10.73 -2.94
C SER A 417 -26.49 -12.07 -2.31
N LEU A 418 -26.68 -12.10 -0.99
CA LEU A 418 -27.14 -13.28 -0.25
C LEU A 418 -28.67 -13.44 -0.23
N GLU A 419 -29.44 -12.36 -0.53
CA GLU A 419 -30.91 -12.37 -0.46
C GLU A 419 -31.57 -12.61 -1.81
N ASP A 420 -30.86 -12.43 -2.94
CA ASP A 420 -31.45 -12.45 -4.29
C ASP A 420 -30.82 -13.52 -5.16
N SER A 421 -31.36 -14.76 -5.05
CA SER A 421 -30.93 -15.90 -5.89
C SER A 421 -31.15 -15.66 -7.40
N VAL A 422 -31.88 -14.62 -7.77
CA VAL A 422 -32.14 -14.23 -9.16
C VAL A 422 -30.97 -13.43 -9.78
N ASN A 423 -30.12 -12.82 -8.92
CA ASN A 423 -28.97 -12.01 -9.34
C ASN A 423 -27.61 -12.69 -9.07
N LEU A 424 -27.59 -14.01 -8.92
CA LEU A 424 -26.33 -14.74 -8.83
C LEU A 424 -25.50 -14.53 -10.10
N PRO A 425 -24.19 -14.30 -9.98
CA PRO A 425 -23.28 -14.30 -11.12
C PRO A 425 -23.39 -15.61 -11.91
N ASP A 426 -22.94 -15.57 -13.16
CA ASP A 426 -22.82 -16.79 -13.96
C ASP A 426 -22.21 -17.93 -13.11
N PRO A 427 -22.77 -19.16 -13.16
CA PRO A 427 -22.29 -20.28 -12.36
C PRO A 427 -20.79 -20.52 -12.44
N GLY A 428 -20.16 -20.23 -13.57
CA GLY A 428 -18.70 -20.33 -13.74
C GLY A 428 -17.94 -19.25 -12.94
N ILE A 429 -18.46 -18.03 -12.86
CA ILE A 429 -17.90 -16.95 -12.05
C ILE A 429 -18.04 -17.27 -10.57
N LEU A 430 -19.24 -17.70 -10.15
CA LEU A 430 -19.53 -18.08 -8.77
C LEU A 430 -18.66 -19.26 -8.32
N ALA A 431 -18.51 -20.27 -9.16
CA ALA A 431 -17.63 -21.40 -8.87
C ALA A 431 -16.16 -20.97 -8.71
N HIS A 432 -15.70 -20.04 -9.54
CA HIS A 432 -14.36 -19.50 -9.44
C HIS A 432 -14.16 -18.68 -8.15
N GLU A 433 -15.14 -17.84 -7.77
CA GLU A 433 -15.11 -17.07 -6.52
C GLU A 433 -15.09 -17.99 -5.29
N ILE A 434 -15.92 -19.04 -5.30
CA ILE A 434 -15.95 -20.06 -4.23
C ILE A 434 -14.60 -20.77 -4.11
N VAL A 435 -13.98 -21.15 -5.23
CA VAL A 435 -12.65 -21.79 -5.22
C VAL A 435 -11.61 -20.85 -4.62
N VAL A 436 -11.63 -19.57 -5.01
CA VAL A 436 -10.72 -18.55 -4.47
C VAL A 436 -10.90 -18.37 -2.96
N ASP A 437 -12.14 -18.31 -2.48
CA ASP A 437 -12.44 -18.17 -1.05
C ASP A 437 -12.04 -19.42 -0.26
N LEU A 438 -12.24 -20.61 -0.83
CA LEU A 438 -11.82 -21.88 -0.23
C LEU A 438 -10.30 -22.01 -0.18
N GLU A 439 -9.58 -21.62 -1.23
CA GLU A 439 -8.11 -21.62 -1.24
C GLU A 439 -7.56 -20.63 -0.19
N ALA A 440 -8.18 -19.44 -0.06
CA ALA A 440 -7.81 -18.49 0.98
C ALA A 440 -8.08 -19.02 2.39
N ALA A 441 -9.23 -19.67 2.61
CA ALA A 441 -9.55 -20.32 3.87
C ALA A 441 -8.58 -21.48 4.17
N LEU A 442 -8.24 -22.28 3.16
CA LEU A 442 -7.29 -23.40 3.30
C LEU A 442 -5.90 -22.92 3.74
N VAL A 443 -5.43 -21.80 3.19
CA VAL A 443 -4.17 -21.17 3.62
C VAL A 443 -4.23 -20.81 5.11
N GLN A 444 -5.34 -20.21 5.57
CA GLN A 444 -5.52 -19.87 6.98
C GLN A 444 -5.57 -21.10 7.89
N PHE A 445 -6.26 -22.16 7.47
CA PHE A 445 -6.29 -23.42 8.23
C PHE A 445 -4.94 -24.12 8.25
N ARG A 446 -4.18 -24.09 7.17
CA ARG A 446 -2.80 -24.61 7.15
C ARG A 446 -1.89 -23.83 8.11
N GLU A 447 -2.01 -22.53 8.17
CA GLU A 447 -1.28 -21.71 9.15
C GLU A 447 -1.65 -22.08 10.60
N ILE A 448 -2.93 -22.37 10.86
CA ILE A 448 -3.39 -22.83 12.18
C ILE A 448 -2.83 -24.23 12.47
N ALA A 449 -2.87 -25.15 11.52
CA ALA A 449 -2.33 -26.51 11.69
C ALA A 449 -0.82 -26.50 11.93
N GLU A 450 -0.06 -25.67 11.17
CA GLU A 450 1.37 -25.45 11.41
C GLU A 450 1.64 -24.85 12.83
N ASP A 451 0.79 -23.93 13.28
CA ASP A 451 0.90 -23.34 14.64
C ASP A 451 0.58 -24.35 15.76
N LEU A 452 -0.27 -25.34 15.47
CA LEU A 452 -0.60 -26.43 16.40
C LEU A 452 0.42 -27.58 16.38
N GLY A 453 1.40 -27.56 15.49
CA GLY A 453 2.48 -28.55 15.39
C GLY A 453 2.08 -29.83 14.65
N GLU A 454 1.00 -29.83 13.88
CA GLU A 454 0.66 -30.93 12.97
C GLU A 454 1.49 -30.78 11.68
N GLU A 455 2.38 -31.73 11.42
CA GLU A 455 3.07 -31.89 10.14
C GLU A 455 2.06 -32.30 9.05
N GLU A 456 2.18 -31.71 7.86
CA GLU A 456 1.36 -32.07 6.70
C GLU A 456 1.39 -33.59 6.50
N ALA A 457 0.24 -34.25 6.64
CA ALA A 457 0.02 -35.55 6.07
C ALA A 457 -0.02 -35.39 4.54
N VAL A 458 0.99 -35.94 3.86
CA VAL A 458 1.20 -35.96 2.39
C VAL A 458 0.02 -36.58 1.66
#